data_f2c29ca5b9c49286c1531ee59ffb94a9
#
_entry.id   f2c29ca5b9c49286c1531ee59ffb94a9
#
_cell.length_a   1.000
_cell.length_b   1.000
_cell.length_c   1.000
_cell.angle_alpha   90.00
_cell.angle_beta   90.00
_cell.angle_gamma   90.00
#
_symmetry.space_group_name_H-M   'P 1'
#
loop_
_entity.id
_entity.type
_entity.pdbx_description
1 polymer ?
#
loop_
_entity_poly.entity_id
_entity_poly.type
_entity_poly.pdbx_seq_one_letter_code
_entity_poly.pdbx_strand_id
1 'polypeptide(L)'
;VLNSVWYLLSQHPEIEARLHAEVDATELPDLRLATIESLRYTHQVILEALRLYPPVWVLTRRCVHADRLAGCDAPAGTDVFISPYVVQRDPRHWPEPDVFRPDRFESGADSAAHRFAFIPFSAGPRHCVGETFATYEMAIHIYHAARNFRLRCVHSGPMKMEARINLRTREDVLMTVERRA
;
A
#
# COMPACT_ATOMS: atom_id res chain seq x y z
N VAL A 1 -2.03 2.44 6.63
CA VAL A 1 -0.92 2.33 5.66
C VAL A 1 0.39 2.79 6.26
N LEU A 2 0.50 4.01 6.78
CA LEU A 2 1.78 4.54 7.32
C LEU A 2 2.38 3.63 8.39
N ASN A 3 1.59 3.09 9.32
CA ASN A 3 2.07 2.10 10.29
C ASN A 3 2.72 0.88 9.61
N SER A 4 2.09 0.40 8.53
CA SER A 4 2.63 -0.74 7.77
C SER A 4 3.91 -0.37 7.01
N VAL A 5 3.98 0.85 6.45
CA VAL A 5 5.20 1.35 5.78
C VAL A 5 6.36 1.38 6.77
N TRP A 6 6.20 2.01 7.92
CA TRP A 6 7.28 2.13 8.90
C TRP A 6 7.68 0.79 9.50
N TYR A 7 6.72 -0.09 9.74
CA TYR A 7 6.99 -1.46 10.16
C TYR A 7 7.85 -2.18 9.09
N LEU A 8 7.42 -2.16 7.83
CA LEU A 8 8.13 -2.82 6.73
C LEU A 8 9.54 -2.26 6.55
N LEU A 9 9.72 -0.94 6.55
CA LEU A 9 11.03 -0.32 6.45
C LEU A 9 11.94 -0.72 7.61
N SER A 10 11.43 -0.83 8.83
CA SER A 10 12.20 -1.26 9.99
C SER A 10 12.70 -2.71 9.91
N GLN A 11 12.05 -3.54 9.09
CA GLN A 11 12.42 -4.95 8.86
C GLN A 11 13.34 -5.13 7.63
N HIS A 12 13.48 -4.09 6.78
CA HIS A 12 14.20 -4.15 5.51
C HIS A 12 15.21 -2.99 5.39
N PRO A 13 16.36 -3.07 6.08
CA PRO A 13 17.33 -1.97 6.13
C PRO A 13 17.86 -1.53 4.76
N GLU A 14 17.95 -2.45 3.80
CA GLU A 14 18.39 -2.17 2.43
C GLU A 14 17.35 -1.32 1.67
N ILE A 15 16.07 -1.56 1.88
CA ILE A 15 14.96 -0.78 1.29
C ILE A 15 14.91 0.59 1.96
N GLU A 16 15.04 0.63 3.29
CA GLU A 16 15.11 1.89 4.04
C GLU A 16 16.29 2.76 3.58
N ALA A 17 17.48 2.18 3.35
CA ALA A 17 18.65 2.91 2.89
C ALA A 17 18.44 3.55 1.50
N ARG A 18 17.78 2.84 0.59
CA ARG A 18 17.41 3.38 -0.73
C ARG A 18 16.40 4.53 -0.63
N LEU A 19 15.39 4.38 0.23
CA LEU A 19 14.41 5.45 0.50
C LEU A 19 15.12 6.70 1.08
N HIS A 20 16.03 6.51 2.03
CA HIS A 20 16.80 7.61 2.60
C HIS A 20 17.67 8.28 1.53
N ALA A 21 18.32 7.54 0.63
CA ALA A 21 19.12 8.10 -0.45
C ALA A 21 18.28 8.98 -1.39
N GLU A 22 17.06 8.56 -1.74
CA GLU A 22 16.13 9.38 -2.53
C GLU A 22 15.75 10.67 -1.79
N VAL A 23 15.35 10.53 -0.52
CA VAL A 23 14.95 11.66 0.32
C VAL A 23 16.07 12.68 0.51
N ASP A 24 17.31 12.22 0.70
CA ASP A 24 18.48 13.08 0.88
C ASP A 24 18.87 13.80 -0.40
N ALA A 25 18.67 13.18 -1.55
CA ALA A 25 18.94 13.77 -2.87
C ALA A 25 17.82 14.73 -3.33
N THR A 26 16.68 14.74 -2.66
CA THR A 26 15.51 15.54 -3.05
C THR A 26 15.37 16.73 -2.11
N GLU A 27 15.38 17.94 -2.66
CA GLU A 27 15.02 19.15 -1.93
C GLU A 27 13.55 19.48 -2.16
N LEU A 28 12.78 19.62 -1.08
CA LEU A 28 11.39 20.12 -1.09
C LEU A 28 11.36 21.53 -0.48
N PRO A 29 11.84 22.55 -1.20
CA PRO A 29 11.82 23.92 -0.68
C PRO A 29 10.38 24.44 -0.55
N ASP A 30 9.51 23.95 -1.40
CA ASP A 30 8.07 24.15 -1.35
C ASP A 30 7.39 22.82 -1.75
N LEU A 31 6.26 22.52 -1.14
CA LEU A 31 5.48 21.28 -1.38
C LEU A 31 4.79 21.33 -2.76
N ARG A 32 5.56 21.51 -3.84
CA ARG A 32 5.04 21.49 -5.19
C ARG A 32 4.73 20.05 -5.60
N LEU A 33 3.65 19.91 -6.34
CA LEU A 33 3.17 18.63 -6.84
C LEU A 33 4.27 17.87 -7.61
N ALA A 34 4.97 18.56 -8.52
CA ALA A 34 6.06 17.98 -9.31
C ALA A 34 7.19 17.40 -8.47
N THR A 35 7.49 18.02 -7.32
CA THR A 35 8.54 17.52 -6.42
C THR A 35 8.08 16.29 -5.66
N ILE A 36 6.80 16.25 -5.23
CA ILE A 36 6.23 15.05 -4.60
C ILE A 36 6.21 13.88 -5.59
N GLU A 37 5.85 14.15 -6.84
CA GLU A 37 5.85 13.15 -7.92
C GLU A 37 7.24 12.64 -8.29
N SER A 38 8.30 13.41 -7.99
CA SER A 38 9.69 12.99 -8.22
C SER A 38 10.19 11.95 -7.20
N LEU A 39 9.51 11.78 -6.07
CA LEU A 39 9.81 10.76 -5.04
C LEU A 39 9.41 9.36 -5.50
N ARG A 40 10.05 8.88 -6.56
CA ARG A 40 9.66 7.64 -7.26
C ARG A 40 9.75 6.40 -6.39
N TYR A 41 10.85 6.24 -5.66
CA TYR A 41 11.04 5.09 -4.80
C TYR A 41 10.11 5.12 -3.58
N THR A 42 9.88 6.31 -3.02
CA THR A 42 8.86 6.50 -1.97
C THR A 42 7.49 6.04 -2.44
N HIS A 43 7.09 6.38 -3.67
CA HIS A 43 5.83 5.91 -4.25
C HIS A 43 5.81 4.38 -4.42
N GLN A 44 6.91 3.75 -4.85
CA GLN A 44 7.01 2.28 -4.93
C GLN A 44 6.83 1.62 -3.56
N VAL A 45 7.44 2.18 -2.52
CA VAL A 45 7.28 1.73 -1.12
C VAL A 45 5.83 1.82 -0.67
N ILE A 46 5.14 2.93 -0.99
CA ILE A 46 3.72 3.12 -0.67
C ILE A 46 2.85 2.09 -1.38
N LEU A 47 3.05 1.90 -2.68
CA LEU A 47 2.26 0.96 -3.48
C LEU A 47 2.45 -0.48 -3.00
N GLU A 48 3.68 -0.89 -2.67
CA GLU A 48 3.94 -2.23 -2.15
C GLU A 48 3.37 -2.42 -0.73
N ALA A 49 3.39 -1.40 0.10
CA ALA A 49 2.72 -1.45 1.39
C ALA A 49 1.19 -1.55 1.25
N LEU A 50 0.59 -0.83 0.29
CA LEU A 50 -0.83 -0.94 -0.05
C LEU A 50 -1.20 -2.31 -0.63
N ARG A 51 -0.28 -2.95 -1.36
CA ARG A 51 -0.47 -4.31 -1.86
C ARG A 51 -0.51 -5.31 -0.70
N LEU A 52 0.45 -5.24 0.21
CA LEU A 52 0.56 -6.16 1.35
C LEU A 52 -0.50 -5.88 2.43
N TYR A 53 -0.79 -4.63 2.71
CA TYR A 53 -1.68 -4.22 3.80
C TYR A 53 -2.74 -3.22 3.33
N PRO A 54 -3.62 -3.60 2.39
CA PRO A 54 -4.67 -2.71 1.91
C PRO A 54 -5.65 -2.38 3.04
N PRO A 55 -5.88 -1.09 3.35
CA PRO A 55 -6.85 -0.71 4.39
C PRO A 55 -8.25 -1.23 4.10
N VAL A 56 -8.65 -1.19 2.84
CA VAL A 56 -9.90 -1.79 2.35
C VAL A 56 -9.59 -3.21 1.89
N TRP A 57 -9.75 -4.17 2.78
CA TRP A 57 -9.42 -5.58 2.57
C TRP A 57 -10.52 -6.36 1.85
N VAL A 58 -11.75 -5.83 1.83
CA VAL A 58 -12.91 -6.39 1.15
C VAL A 58 -13.76 -5.28 0.53
N LEU A 59 -14.20 -5.49 -0.70
CA LEU A 59 -15.15 -4.67 -1.42
C LEU A 59 -16.43 -5.47 -1.62
N THR A 60 -17.58 -4.82 -1.51
CA THR A 60 -18.87 -5.48 -1.73
C THR A 60 -19.59 -4.86 -2.92
N ARG A 61 -20.31 -5.70 -3.66
CA ARG A 61 -21.22 -5.31 -4.74
C ARG A 61 -22.47 -6.13 -4.61
N ARG A 62 -23.60 -5.59 -5.06
CA ARG A 62 -24.86 -6.33 -5.14
C ARG A 62 -25.30 -6.40 -6.59
N CYS A 63 -25.65 -7.59 -7.06
CA CYS A 63 -26.23 -7.79 -8.38
C CYS A 63 -27.61 -7.12 -8.45
N VAL A 64 -27.75 -6.13 -9.32
CA VAL A 64 -29.04 -5.47 -9.57
C VAL A 64 -29.93 -6.36 -10.42
N HIS A 65 -29.35 -7.05 -11.37
CA HIS A 65 -29.98 -8.04 -12.24
C HIS A 65 -29.25 -9.38 -12.10
N ALA A 66 -29.92 -10.46 -12.52
CA ALA A 66 -29.26 -11.76 -12.62
C ALA A 66 -28.05 -11.67 -13.58
N ASP A 67 -26.93 -12.27 -13.20
CA ASP A 67 -25.68 -12.28 -13.96
C ASP A 67 -24.98 -13.63 -13.80
N ARG A 68 -23.89 -13.83 -14.55
CA ARG A 68 -23.06 -15.01 -14.43
C ARG A 68 -21.61 -14.58 -14.15
N LEU A 69 -21.16 -14.85 -12.93
CA LEU A 69 -19.86 -14.40 -12.43
C LEU A 69 -18.92 -15.60 -12.26
N ALA A 70 -17.80 -15.59 -12.96
CA ALA A 70 -16.79 -16.67 -12.91
C ALA A 70 -17.39 -18.08 -13.13
N GLY A 71 -18.40 -18.18 -14.00
CA GLY A 71 -19.09 -19.44 -14.30
C GLY A 71 -20.22 -19.83 -13.36
N CYS A 72 -20.46 -19.08 -12.29
CA CYS A 72 -21.56 -19.28 -11.35
C CYS A 72 -22.71 -18.32 -11.63
N ASP A 73 -23.94 -18.82 -11.53
CA ASP A 73 -25.14 -18.01 -11.65
C ASP A 73 -25.30 -17.14 -10.40
N ALA A 74 -25.51 -15.84 -10.60
CA ALA A 74 -25.72 -14.85 -9.56
C ALA A 74 -27.09 -14.19 -9.75
N PRO A 75 -28.14 -14.66 -9.08
CA PRO A 75 -29.46 -14.03 -9.11
C PRO A 75 -29.43 -12.55 -8.70
N ALA A 76 -30.43 -11.78 -9.09
CA ALA A 76 -30.63 -10.43 -8.58
C ALA A 76 -30.65 -10.42 -7.05
N GLY A 77 -30.00 -9.45 -6.42
CA GLY A 77 -29.86 -9.37 -4.95
C GLY A 77 -28.66 -10.14 -4.37
N THR A 78 -27.93 -10.92 -5.19
CA THR A 78 -26.71 -11.62 -4.73
C THR A 78 -25.65 -10.60 -4.30
N ASP A 79 -25.10 -10.77 -3.10
CA ASP A 79 -23.93 -10.00 -2.64
C ASP A 79 -22.62 -10.67 -3.11
N VAL A 80 -21.79 -9.88 -3.76
CA VAL A 80 -20.48 -10.28 -4.28
C VAL A 80 -19.38 -9.62 -3.46
N PHE A 81 -18.46 -10.43 -2.93
CA PHE A 81 -17.32 -9.97 -2.15
C PHE A 81 -16.05 -10.11 -2.98
N ILE A 82 -15.29 -9.04 -3.08
CA ILE A 82 -13.99 -8.98 -3.75
C ILE A 82 -12.97 -8.59 -2.68
N SER A 83 -11.95 -9.41 -2.46
CA SER A 83 -10.93 -9.10 -1.45
C SER A 83 -9.63 -8.62 -2.10
N PRO A 84 -9.32 -7.31 -2.04
CA PRO A 84 -8.01 -6.80 -2.43
C PRO A 84 -6.88 -7.52 -1.69
N TYR A 85 -7.05 -7.81 -0.40
CA TYR A 85 -6.06 -8.52 0.41
C TYR A 85 -5.66 -9.89 -0.19
N VAL A 86 -6.63 -10.64 -0.70
CA VAL A 86 -6.41 -11.95 -1.33
C VAL A 86 -5.89 -11.79 -2.76
N VAL A 87 -6.54 -10.95 -3.56
CA VAL A 87 -6.17 -10.73 -4.97
C VAL A 87 -4.75 -10.20 -5.10
N GLN A 88 -4.35 -9.28 -4.23
CA GLN A 88 -3.02 -8.67 -4.22
C GLN A 88 -1.92 -9.59 -3.65
N ARG A 89 -2.28 -10.81 -3.26
CA ARG A 89 -1.36 -11.88 -2.85
C ARG A 89 -1.47 -13.15 -3.70
N ASP A 90 -2.23 -13.11 -4.78
CA ASP A 90 -2.36 -14.27 -5.66
C ASP A 90 -1.02 -14.54 -6.39
N PRO A 91 -0.38 -15.72 -6.19
CA PRO A 91 0.92 -16.01 -6.79
C PRO A 91 0.88 -16.08 -8.32
N ARG A 92 -0.30 -16.23 -8.93
CA ARG A 92 -0.47 -16.16 -10.40
C ARG A 92 -0.16 -14.78 -10.97
N HIS A 93 -0.31 -13.74 -10.15
CA HIS A 93 -0.09 -12.33 -10.54
C HIS A 93 1.11 -11.72 -9.81
N TRP A 94 1.44 -12.23 -8.63
CA TRP A 94 2.46 -11.68 -7.75
C TRP A 94 3.47 -12.77 -7.35
N PRO A 95 4.57 -12.96 -8.10
CA PRO A 95 5.64 -13.87 -7.67
C PRO A 95 6.16 -13.48 -6.28
N GLU A 96 6.34 -14.48 -5.39
CA GLU A 96 6.71 -14.26 -3.99
C GLU A 96 5.78 -13.24 -3.30
N PRO A 97 4.48 -13.55 -3.19
CA PRO A 97 3.44 -12.55 -2.88
C PRO A 97 3.57 -11.93 -1.49
N ASP A 98 4.22 -12.59 -0.55
CA ASP A 98 4.39 -12.10 0.83
C ASP A 98 5.69 -11.34 1.04
N VAL A 99 6.59 -11.31 0.05
CA VAL A 99 7.85 -10.57 0.11
C VAL A 99 7.62 -9.09 -0.16
N PHE A 100 8.11 -8.23 0.73
CA PHE A 100 8.10 -6.78 0.54
C PHE A 100 9.18 -6.37 -0.46
N ARG A 101 8.77 -6.02 -1.68
CA ARG A 101 9.65 -5.68 -2.80
C ARG A 101 9.11 -4.48 -3.59
N PRO A 102 9.46 -3.25 -3.21
CA PRO A 102 8.99 -2.03 -3.88
C PRO A 102 9.29 -1.99 -5.39
N ASP A 103 10.38 -2.60 -5.84
CA ASP A 103 10.79 -2.66 -7.25
C ASP A 103 9.74 -3.30 -8.18
N ARG A 104 8.74 -4.00 -7.62
CA ARG A 104 7.57 -4.44 -8.40
C ARG A 104 6.82 -3.29 -9.06
N PHE A 105 6.93 -2.11 -8.48
CA PHE A 105 6.25 -0.90 -8.91
C PHE A 105 7.18 0.11 -9.60
N GLU A 106 8.31 -0.34 -10.15
CA GLU A 106 9.23 0.53 -10.89
C GLU A 106 8.54 1.24 -12.08
N SER A 107 7.61 0.55 -12.76
CA SER A 107 6.75 1.12 -13.80
C SER A 107 5.43 1.70 -13.26
N GLY A 108 5.32 1.92 -11.95
CA GLY A 108 4.12 2.42 -11.29
C GLY A 108 3.07 1.34 -11.02
N ALA A 109 1.83 1.76 -10.76
CA ALA A 109 0.74 0.85 -10.41
C ALA A 109 0.35 -0.13 -11.53
N ASP A 110 0.74 0.17 -12.77
CA ASP A 110 0.48 -0.68 -13.94
C ASP A 110 1.43 -1.88 -14.06
N SER A 111 2.36 -2.05 -13.13
CA SER A 111 3.33 -3.15 -13.11
C SER A 111 2.69 -4.52 -12.85
N ALA A 112 1.44 -4.56 -12.41
CA ALA A 112 0.71 -5.81 -12.20
C ALA A 112 0.44 -6.53 -13.53
N ALA A 113 0.64 -7.85 -13.56
CA ALA A 113 0.40 -8.69 -14.74
C ALA A 113 -1.06 -8.63 -15.26
N HIS A 114 -1.99 -8.19 -14.44
CA HIS A 114 -3.40 -7.98 -14.78
C HIS A 114 -3.92 -6.73 -14.09
N ARG A 115 -4.64 -5.87 -14.83
CA ARG A 115 -5.14 -4.56 -14.36
C ARG A 115 -5.96 -4.59 -13.06
N PHE A 116 -6.56 -5.73 -12.71
CA PHE A 116 -7.31 -5.91 -11.46
C PHE A 116 -6.57 -6.71 -10.40
N ALA A 117 -5.30 -7.06 -10.63
CA ALA A 117 -4.47 -7.69 -9.63
C ALA A 117 -4.02 -6.70 -8.53
N PHE A 118 -4.10 -5.39 -8.80
CA PHE A 118 -3.80 -4.32 -7.86
C PHE A 118 -4.96 -3.33 -7.80
N ILE A 119 -5.73 -3.35 -6.71
CA ILE A 119 -6.97 -2.55 -6.56
C ILE A 119 -7.11 -1.96 -5.14
N PRO A 120 -6.06 -1.35 -4.57
CA PRO A 120 -6.11 -0.85 -3.17
C PRO A 120 -7.13 0.29 -2.99
N PHE A 121 -7.46 0.99 -4.07
CA PHE A 121 -8.41 2.10 -4.13
C PHE A 121 -9.73 1.74 -4.85
N SER A 122 -10.05 0.44 -4.97
CA SER A 122 -11.16 -0.05 -5.78
C SER A 122 -10.93 0.15 -7.28
N ALA A 123 -11.97 -0.01 -8.10
CA ALA A 123 -11.90 0.18 -9.55
C ALA A 123 -13.26 0.56 -10.14
N GLY A 124 -13.25 1.11 -11.36
CA GLY A 124 -14.44 1.49 -12.13
C GLY A 124 -15.18 2.68 -11.52
N PRO A 125 -16.51 2.78 -11.67
CA PRO A 125 -17.30 3.94 -11.23
C PRO A 125 -17.28 4.18 -9.70
N ARG A 126 -16.77 3.23 -8.92
CA ARG A 126 -16.62 3.30 -7.46
C ARG A 126 -15.15 3.42 -7.04
N HIS A 127 -14.29 3.82 -7.95
CA HIS A 127 -12.89 4.14 -7.63
C HIS A 127 -12.82 5.25 -6.57
N CYS A 128 -11.81 5.19 -5.69
CA CYS A 128 -11.65 6.13 -4.59
C CYS A 128 -11.32 7.52 -5.13
N VAL A 129 -12.16 8.51 -4.85
CA VAL A 129 -11.92 9.90 -5.24
C VAL A 129 -10.71 10.52 -4.52
N GLY A 130 -10.36 10.00 -3.34
CA GLY A 130 -9.25 10.49 -2.50
C GLY A 130 -7.90 9.84 -2.78
N GLU A 131 -7.72 9.00 -3.80
CA GLU A 131 -6.48 8.27 -4.07
C GLU A 131 -5.28 9.21 -4.20
N THR A 132 -5.38 10.23 -5.05
CA THR A 132 -4.30 11.20 -5.26
C THR A 132 -3.95 11.92 -3.95
N PHE A 133 -4.96 12.38 -3.21
CA PHE A 133 -4.75 13.06 -1.94
C PHE A 133 -4.04 12.14 -0.93
N ALA A 134 -4.54 10.93 -0.75
CA ALA A 134 -3.97 9.97 0.19
C ALA A 134 -2.53 9.58 -0.18
N THR A 135 -2.25 9.40 -1.47
CA THR A 135 -0.91 9.04 -1.94
C THR A 135 0.10 10.17 -1.69
N TYR A 136 -0.29 11.40 -1.96
CA TYR A 136 0.58 12.56 -1.71
C TYR A 136 0.76 12.83 -0.22
N GLU A 137 -0.29 12.71 0.59
CA GLU A 137 -0.19 12.82 2.05
C GLU A 137 0.81 11.80 2.61
N MET A 138 0.73 10.54 2.17
CA MET A 138 1.68 9.50 2.57
C MET A 138 3.10 9.82 2.12
N ALA A 139 3.31 10.28 0.89
CA ALA A 139 4.63 10.62 0.35
C ALA A 139 5.27 11.78 1.13
N ILE A 140 4.51 12.84 1.41
CA ILE A 140 4.96 14.00 2.20
C ILE A 140 5.33 13.57 3.62
N HIS A 141 4.48 12.76 4.26
CA HIS A 141 4.74 12.25 5.60
C HIS A 141 6.04 11.43 5.64
N ILE A 142 6.20 10.49 4.69
CA ILE A 142 7.38 9.63 4.61
C ILE A 142 8.63 10.48 4.36
N TYR A 143 8.57 11.43 3.42
CA TYR A 143 9.68 12.33 3.14
C TYR A 143 10.15 13.07 4.39
N HIS A 144 9.26 13.77 5.08
CA HIS A 144 9.62 14.56 6.26
C HIS A 144 10.12 13.70 7.42
N ALA A 145 9.49 12.55 7.64
CA ALA A 145 9.92 11.65 8.70
C ALA A 145 11.27 10.99 8.35
N ALA A 146 11.43 10.46 7.14
CA ALA A 146 12.66 9.81 6.71
C ALA A 146 13.85 10.78 6.59
N ARG A 147 13.61 12.05 6.27
CA ARG A 147 14.68 13.05 6.22
C ARG A 147 15.31 13.31 7.58
N ASN A 148 14.53 13.24 8.64
CA ASN A 148 14.97 13.64 9.98
C ASN A 148 15.19 12.46 10.92
N PHE A 149 14.53 11.34 10.68
CA PHE A 149 14.45 10.25 11.62
C PHE A 149 14.62 8.89 10.96
N ARG A 150 15.06 7.94 11.77
CA ARG A 150 15.02 6.52 11.51
C ARG A 150 14.11 5.88 12.55
N LEU A 151 13.15 5.07 12.08
CA LEU A 151 12.17 4.42 12.94
C LEU A 151 12.48 2.93 13.06
N ARG A 152 12.60 2.43 14.28
CA ARG A 152 12.87 1.01 14.58
C ARG A 152 11.70 0.41 15.35
N CYS A 153 11.11 -0.65 14.80
CA CYS A 153 10.06 -1.37 15.50
C CYS A 153 10.61 -2.02 16.80
N VAL A 154 9.94 -1.79 17.91
CA VAL A 154 10.33 -2.34 19.21
C VAL A 154 10.02 -3.82 19.31
N HIS A 155 8.97 -4.27 18.62
CA HIS A 155 8.53 -5.66 18.67
C HIS A 155 9.21 -6.50 17.59
N SER A 156 9.71 -7.68 18.00
CA SER A 156 10.16 -8.73 17.08
C SER A 156 8.97 -9.60 16.66
N GLY A 157 8.87 -9.86 15.36
CA GLY A 157 7.88 -10.77 14.80
C GLY A 157 6.86 -10.10 13.88
N PRO A 158 6.00 -10.88 13.23
CA PRO A 158 5.09 -10.39 12.23
C PRO A 158 4.02 -9.48 12.82
N MET A 159 3.71 -8.40 12.10
CA MET A 159 2.64 -7.48 12.45
C MET A 159 1.29 -8.20 12.41
N LYS A 160 0.61 -8.27 13.56
CA LYS A 160 -0.70 -8.90 13.66
C LYS A 160 -1.75 -7.95 13.13
N MET A 161 -2.49 -8.40 12.12
CA MET A 161 -3.56 -7.64 11.50
C MET A 161 -4.93 -8.05 12.04
N GLU A 162 -5.85 -7.11 12.12
CA GLU A 162 -7.24 -7.31 12.49
C GLU A 162 -8.15 -6.79 11.37
N ALA A 163 -8.96 -7.69 10.82
CA ALA A 163 -9.96 -7.36 9.82
C ALA A 163 -11.24 -6.87 10.51
N ARG A 164 -11.52 -5.57 10.38
CA ARG A 164 -12.78 -4.92 10.79
C ARG A 164 -13.38 -4.24 9.55
N ILE A 165 -13.96 -3.04 9.69
CA ILE A 165 -14.35 -2.21 8.54
C ILE A 165 -13.12 -1.97 7.67
N ASN A 166 -11.99 -1.62 8.31
CA ASN A 166 -10.68 -1.53 7.67
C ASN A 166 -9.74 -2.60 8.23
N LEU A 167 -8.77 -3.03 7.40
CA LEU A 167 -7.64 -3.81 7.86
C LEU A 167 -6.70 -2.89 8.64
N ARG A 168 -6.47 -3.21 9.90
CA ARG A 168 -5.60 -2.43 10.77
C ARG A 168 -4.70 -3.33 11.61
N THR A 169 -3.69 -2.75 12.22
CA THR A 169 -2.89 -3.45 13.22
C THR A 169 -3.75 -3.75 14.45
N ARG A 170 -3.65 -4.98 14.96
CA ARG A 170 -4.36 -5.42 16.15
C ARG A 170 -3.83 -4.75 17.41
N GLU A 171 -2.53 -4.54 17.44
CA GLU A 171 -1.77 -3.92 18.53
C GLU A 171 -1.09 -2.65 18.00
N ASP A 172 -0.71 -1.75 18.87
CA ASP A 172 0.04 -0.56 18.50
C ASP A 172 1.42 -0.94 17.96
N VAL A 173 1.82 -0.29 16.88
CA VAL A 173 3.17 -0.44 16.32
C VAL A 173 4.10 0.53 17.03
N LEU A 174 4.69 0.07 18.14
CA LEU A 174 5.63 0.87 18.92
C LEU A 174 6.98 0.94 18.21
N MET A 175 7.52 2.17 18.12
CA MET A 175 8.80 2.41 17.47
C MET A 175 9.70 3.29 18.30
N THR A 176 10.98 3.00 18.31
CA THR A 176 12.01 3.94 18.75
C THR A 176 12.32 4.90 17.61
N VAL A 177 12.56 6.16 17.96
CA VAL A 177 12.86 7.24 17.01
C VAL A 177 14.33 7.62 17.20
N GLU A 178 15.13 7.41 16.16
CA GLU A 178 16.53 7.81 16.10
C GLU A 178 16.65 9.02 15.19
N ARG A 179 17.28 10.08 15.66
CA ARG A 179 17.54 11.26 14.81
C ARG A 179 18.67 10.94 13.83
N ARG A 180 18.47 11.28 12.56
CA ARG A 180 19.54 11.21 11.54
C ARG A 180 20.43 12.43 11.65
N ALA A 181 21.71 12.22 11.42
CA ALA A 181 22.72 13.28 11.39
C ALA A 181 22.66 14.07 10.08
#